data_6f56c7ec01cff00129f3bbc7b321f6c5
#
_entry.id   6f56c7ec01cff00129f3bbc7b321f6c5
#
_cell.length_a   1.000
_cell.length_b   1.000
_cell.length_c   1.000
_cell.angle_alpha   90.00
_cell.angle_beta   90.00
_cell.angle_gamma   90.00
#
_symmetry.space_group_name_H-M   'P 1'
#
loop_
_entity.id
_entity.type
_entity.pdbx_description
1 polymer ?
#
loop_
_entity_poly.entity_id
_entity_poly.type
_entity_poly.pdbx_seq_one_letter_code
_entity_poly.pdbx_strand_id
1 'polypeptide(L)'
;MEKHFIYGMSVEGENFTDRTRETQRLKKDFEHGMNVILISPRRMGKTSLVKKVKAEISDPNIRIVMMDIYDCRSEYDFYNRFAASILKETSNKMEQTLENVKKFLVRLTPKISFSPEPLSEYSMSLGISPENYTPEEILNLPEVIAKEKGIHIVICIDEFQQIGEMPDSLSIQKRMRGVWQHQTHVSYCLYGSKKHLMTNLFQNKRMPFYQFGETNELSAISTQDWVPLIQSR
;
A
#
# COMPACT_ATOMS: atom_id res chain seq x y z
N MET A 1 -30.12 3.33 15.37
CA MET A 1 -29.63 2.05 15.87
C MET A 1 -28.16 2.23 16.18
N GLU A 2 -27.79 2.29 17.43
CA GLU A 2 -26.40 2.25 17.85
C GLU A 2 -25.83 0.86 17.53
N LYS A 3 -24.81 0.81 16.69
CA LYS A 3 -24.09 -0.45 16.45
C LYS A 3 -23.09 -0.62 17.57
N HIS A 4 -23.40 -1.45 18.54
CA HIS A 4 -22.53 -1.70 19.68
C HIS A 4 -21.18 -2.33 19.27
N PHE A 5 -21.17 -3.20 18.26
CA PHE A 5 -19.93 -3.81 17.73
C PHE A 5 -19.97 -3.92 16.21
N ILE A 6 -18.86 -3.54 15.57
CA ILE A 6 -18.65 -3.68 14.13
C ILE A 6 -17.76 -4.89 13.88
N TYR A 7 -18.20 -5.80 13.01
CA TYR A 7 -17.41 -6.96 12.59
C TYR A 7 -17.50 -7.16 11.06
N GLY A 8 -16.52 -7.86 10.49
CA GLY A 8 -16.46 -8.17 9.05
C GLY A 8 -15.93 -7.04 8.17
N MET A 9 -15.66 -5.86 8.73
CA MET A 9 -15.08 -4.71 8.02
C MET A 9 -13.97 -4.05 8.85
N SER A 10 -13.21 -3.13 8.24
CA SER A 10 -12.25 -2.31 8.99
C SER A 10 -12.99 -1.37 9.94
N VAL A 11 -12.47 -1.20 11.14
CA VAL A 11 -13.00 -0.29 12.16
C VAL A 11 -12.20 1.00 12.19
N GLU A 12 -12.88 2.13 12.42
CA GLU A 12 -12.31 3.48 12.44
C GLU A 12 -12.94 4.31 13.57
N GLY A 13 -12.28 5.42 13.92
CA GLY A 13 -12.77 6.37 14.94
C GLY A 13 -12.97 5.71 16.30
N GLU A 14 -14.11 5.94 16.92
CA GLU A 14 -14.47 5.43 18.26
C GLU A 14 -14.61 3.91 18.35
N ASN A 15 -14.75 3.24 17.21
CA ASN A 15 -14.82 1.78 17.15
C ASN A 15 -13.43 1.12 17.10
N PHE A 16 -12.37 1.91 16.92
CA PHE A 16 -10.99 1.41 16.99
C PHE A 16 -10.57 1.37 18.46
N THR A 17 -10.22 0.18 18.94
CA THR A 17 -9.79 0.00 20.33
C THR A 17 -8.37 -0.52 20.40
N ASP A 18 -7.67 -0.14 21.47
CA ASP A 18 -6.29 -0.51 21.75
C ASP A 18 -5.30 -0.16 20.61
N ARG A 19 -4.23 -0.91 20.50
CA ARG A 19 -3.17 -0.70 19.49
C ARG A 19 -2.40 0.62 19.63
N THR A 20 -2.44 1.25 20.80
CA THR A 20 -1.77 2.55 21.00
C THR A 20 -0.28 2.47 20.72
N ARG A 21 0.39 1.41 21.18
CA ARG A 21 1.83 1.20 20.95
C ARG A 21 2.14 0.94 19.49
N GLU A 22 1.37 0.07 18.85
CA GLU A 22 1.53 -0.25 17.42
C GLU A 22 1.22 0.95 16.55
N THR A 23 0.20 1.76 16.90
CA THR A 23 -0.13 3.00 16.20
C THR A 23 1.02 4.00 16.28
N GLN A 24 1.55 4.25 17.47
CA GLN A 24 2.66 5.19 17.68
C GLN A 24 3.94 4.74 16.96
N ARG A 25 4.25 3.44 17.02
CA ARG A 25 5.40 2.86 16.32
C ARG A 25 5.26 3.02 14.82
N LEU A 26 4.15 2.57 14.25
CA LEU A 26 3.91 2.62 12.81
C LEU A 26 3.87 4.08 12.30
N LYS A 27 3.29 4.99 13.07
CA LYS A 27 3.30 6.43 12.77
C LYS A 27 4.73 6.95 12.68
N LYS A 28 5.56 6.65 13.70
CA LYS A 28 6.98 7.02 13.72
C LYS A 28 7.74 6.43 12.53
N ASP A 29 7.49 5.17 12.19
CA ASP A 29 8.13 4.51 11.04
C ASP A 29 7.79 5.23 9.73
N PHE A 30 6.53 5.62 9.55
CA PHE A 30 6.08 6.38 8.36
C PHE A 30 6.70 7.77 8.29
N GLU A 31 6.74 8.50 9.41
CA GLU A 31 7.36 9.83 9.52
C GLU A 31 8.87 9.81 9.25
N HIS A 32 9.54 8.67 9.50
CA HIS A 32 10.98 8.50 9.23
C HIS A 32 11.29 7.77 7.92
N GLY A 33 10.28 7.50 7.08
CA GLY A 33 10.48 6.84 5.80
C GLY A 33 10.96 5.40 5.90
N MET A 34 10.61 4.69 6.97
CA MET A 34 11.01 3.29 7.19
C MET A 34 10.11 2.33 6.43
N ASN A 35 10.71 1.30 5.82
CA ASN A 35 9.94 0.19 5.27
C ASN A 35 9.48 -0.72 6.40
N VAL A 36 8.18 -1.07 6.40
CA VAL A 36 7.55 -1.89 7.44
C VAL A 36 6.82 -3.09 6.83
N ILE A 37 6.95 -4.22 7.48
CA ILE A 37 6.22 -5.44 7.15
C ILE A 37 5.29 -5.78 8.31
N LEU A 38 3.95 -5.77 8.08
CA LEU A 38 3.00 -6.18 9.12
C LEU A 38 2.50 -7.60 8.82
N ILE A 39 2.77 -8.51 9.73
CA ILE A 39 2.36 -9.91 9.60
C ILE A 39 1.39 -10.24 10.74
N SER A 40 0.19 -10.70 10.39
CA SER A 40 -0.72 -11.30 11.39
C SER A 40 -1.84 -12.07 10.70
N PRO A 41 -2.53 -12.97 11.39
CA PRO A 41 -3.70 -13.63 10.87
C PRO A 41 -4.80 -12.64 10.40
N ARG A 42 -5.78 -13.16 9.68
CA ARG A 42 -6.99 -12.39 9.32
C ARG A 42 -7.68 -11.84 10.56
N ARG A 43 -8.36 -10.70 10.40
CA ARG A 43 -9.18 -10.04 11.44
C ARG A 43 -8.41 -9.54 12.67
N MET A 44 -7.09 -9.40 12.59
CA MET A 44 -6.27 -8.82 13.66
C MET A 44 -6.14 -7.29 13.57
N GLY A 45 -6.88 -6.64 12.67
CA GLY A 45 -6.94 -5.19 12.60
C GLY A 45 -5.79 -4.50 11.83
N LYS A 46 -5.03 -5.20 10.96
CA LYS A 46 -3.95 -4.58 10.16
C LYS A 46 -4.43 -3.37 9.37
N THR A 47 -5.45 -3.55 8.54
CA THR A 47 -6.00 -2.48 7.70
C THR A 47 -6.56 -1.34 8.53
N SER A 48 -7.21 -1.63 9.68
CA SER A 48 -7.69 -0.62 10.62
C SER A 48 -6.54 0.17 11.26
N LEU A 49 -5.44 -0.49 11.62
CA LEU A 49 -4.24 0.15 12.16
C LEU A 49 -3.62 1.11 11.14
N VAL A 50 -3.43 0.67 9.89
CA VAL A 50 -2.88 1.53 8.82
C VAL A 50 -3.78 2.74 8.55
N LYS A 51 -5.10 2.55 8.52
CA LYS A 51 -6.07 3.65 8.37
C LYS A 51 -6.02 4.62 9.55
N LYS A 52 -5.90 4.12 10.77
CA LYS A 52 -5.75 4.95 11.98
C LYS A 52 -4.49 5.81 11.88
N VAL A 53 -3.35 5.23 11.53
CA VAL A 53 -2.10 5.96 11.34
C VAL A 53 -2.22 7.01 10.23
N LYS A 54 -2.84 6.64 9.08
CA LYS A 54 -3.12 7.59 7.99
C LYS A 54 -3.91 8.80 8.48
N ALA A 55 -4.90 8.59 9.34
CA ALA A 55 -5.73 9.68 9.88
C ALA A 55 -4.99 10.55 10.92
N GLU A 56 -3.95 10.02 11.58
CA GLU A 56 -3.18 10.73 12.61
C GLU A 56 -1.95 11.47 12.08
N ILE A 57 -1.48 11.15 10.87
CA ILE A 57 -0.38 11.89 10.25
C ILE A 57 -0.92 13.20 9.69
N SER A 58 -0.47 14.30 10.27
CA SER A 58 -0.87 15.66 9.89
C SER A 58 0.16 16.40 9.03
N ASP A 59 1.36 15.82 8.83
CA ASP A 59 2.38 16.45 7.98
C ASP A 59 1.88 16.52 6.52
N PRO A 60 1.72 17.73 5.94
CA PRO A 60 1.27 17.89 4.57
C PRO A 60 2.27 17.39 3.53
N ASN A 61 3.51 17.15 3.92
CA ASN A 61 4.53 16.63 3.02
C ASN A 61 4.55 15.10 2.98
N ILE A 62 3.77 14.42 3.81
CA ILE A 62 3.63 12.96 3.78
C ILE A 62 2.31 12.58 3.09
N ARG A 63 2.37 11.72 2.09
CA ARG A 63 1.20 11.14 1.41
C ARG A 63 1.15 9.65 1.64
N ILE A 64 0.04 9.16 2.19
CA ILE A 64 -0.15 7.74 2.45
C ILE A 64 -1.10 7.16 1.41
N VAL A 65 -0.53 6.38 0.49
CA VAL A 65 -1.25 5.64 -0.54
C VAL A 65 -1.64 4.28 0.03
N MET A 66 -2.90 3.92 -0.05
CA MET A 66 -3.38 2.60 0.36
C MET A 66 -3.96 1.85 -0.84
N MET A 67 -3.55 0.60 -1.01
CA MET A 67 -4.09 -0.28 -2.03
C MET A 67 -4.21 -1.72 -1.52
N ASP A 68 -5.20 -2.44 -2.02
CA ASP A 68 -5.41 -3.86 -1.79
C ASP A 68 -5.18 -4.60 -3.10
N ILE A 69 -4.38 -5.66 -3.08
CA ILE A 69 -4.03 -6.44 -4.27
C ILE A 69 -4.61 -7.86 -4.24
N TYR A 70 -5.59 -8.11 -3.37
CA TYR A 70 -6.20 -9.42 -3.20
C TYR A 70 -6.71 -10.05 -4.50
N ASP A 71 -7.31 -9.25 -5.37
CA ASP A 71 -7.89 -9.67 -6.66
C ASP A 71 -6.95 -9.49 -7.86
N CYS A 72 -5.73 -8.99 -7.68
CA CYS A 72 -4.73 -8.93 -8.74
C CYS A 72 -4.30 -10.35 -9.14
N ARG A 73 -4.50 -10.69 -10.41
CA ARG A 73 -4.19 -12.02 -10.96
C ARG A 73 -2.92 -12.03 -11.80
N SER A 74 -2.48 -10.87 -12.24
CA SER A 74 -1.35 -10.69 -13.12
C SER A 74 -0.47 -9.52 -12.66
N GLU A 75 0.76 -9.50 -13.14
CA GLU A 75 1.67 -8.37 -13.01
C GLU A 75 1.06 -7.09 -13.58
N TYR A 76 0.32 -7.20 -14.69
CA TYR A 76 -0.38 -6.09 -15.32
C TYR A 76 -1.46 -5.48 -14.40
N ASP A 77 -2.29 -6.31 -13.76
CA ASP A 77 -3.31 -5.83 -12.80
C ASP A 77 -2.64 -5.06 -11.66
N PHE A 78 -1.51 -5.61 -11.17
CA PHE A 78 -0.75 -4.94 -10.11
C PHE A 78 -0.24 -3.57 -10.55
N TYR A 79 0.43 -3.46 -11.71
CA TYR A 79 1.00 -2.19 -12.16
C TYR A 79 -0.06 -1.13 -12.42
N ASN A 80 -1.20 -1.49 -13.01
CA ASN A 80 -2.31 -0.56 -13.21
C ASN A 80 -2.86 -0.05 -11.88
N ARG A 81 -3.12 -0.95 -10.94
CA ARG A 81 -3.60 -0.58 -9.60
C ARG A 81 -2.60 0.27 -8.84
N PHE A 82 -1.33 -0.09 -8.90
CA PHE A 82 -0.24 0.64 -8.26
C PHE A 82 -0.19 2.08 -8.77
N ALA A 83 -0.10 2.28 -10.08
CA ALA A 83 -0.06 3.61 -10.67
C ALA A 83 -1.34 4.41 -10.36
N ALA A 84 -2.53 3.81 -10.52
CA ALA A 84 -3.80 4.48 -10.25
C ALA A 84 -3.93 4.93 -8.79
N SER A 85 -3.53 4.09 -7.83
CA SER A 85 -3.60 4.42 -6.41
C SER A 85 -2.67 5.59 -6.05
N ILE A 86 -1.45 5.60 -6.59
CA ILE A 86 -0.48 6.67 -6.39
C ILE A 86 -1.02 7.99 -6.94
N LEU A 87 -1.48 7.99 -8.18
CA LEU A 87 -1.99 9.19 -8.84
C LEU A 87 -3.22 9.74 -8.12
N LYS A 88 -4.14 8.88 -7.68
CA LYS A 88 -5.33 9.31 -6.92
C LYS A 88 -4.95 10.07 -5.65
N GLU A 89 -3.96 9.61 -4.91
CA GLU A 89 -3.58 10.21 -3.63
C GLU A 89 -2.65 11.43 -3.80
N THR A 90 -1.88 11.48 -4.88
CA THR A 90 -0.89 12.53 -5.07
C THR A 90 -1.34 13.65 -6.00
N SER A 91 -2.42 13.46 -6.77
CA SER A 91 -2.97 14.49 -7.67
C SER A 91 -3.83 15.50 -6.90
N ASN A 92 -3.71 16.77 -7.24
CA ASN A 92 -4.61 17.81 -6.75
C ASN A 92 -5.95 17.79 -7.52
N LYS A 93 -6.95 18.58 -7.06
CA LYS A 93 -8.29 18.61 -7.66
C LYS A 93 -8.29 18.97 -9.17
N MET A 94 -7.35 19.77 -9.63
CA MET A 94 -7.25 20.16 -11.06
C MET A 94 -6.57 19.07 -11.90
N GLU A 95 -5.68 18.27 -11.30
CA GLU A 95 -5.00 17.16 -11.95
C GLU A 95 -5.85 15.88 -12.03
N GLN A 96 -6.98 15.81 -11.30
CA GLN A 96 -7.80 14.60 -11.18
C GLN A 96 -8.61 14.23 -12.42
N THR A 97 -8.68 15.08 -13.45
CA THR A 97 -9.26 14.64 -14.72
C THR A 97 -8.34 13.64 -15.40
N LEU A 98 -8.91 12.57 -15.96
CA LEU A 98 -8.14 11.52 -16.63
C LEU A 98 -7.17 12.07 -17.68
N GLU A 99 -7.57 13.09 -18.39
CA GLU A 99 -6.74 13.75 -19.41
C GLU A 99 -5.51 14.46 -18.81
N ASN A 100 -5.69 15.16 -17.68
CA ASN A 100 -4.60 15.84 -17.00
C ASN A 100 -3.64 14.84 -16.34
N VAL A 101 -4.17 13.75 -15.77
CA VAL A 101 -3.37 12.63 -15.24
C VAL A 101 -2.53 12.01 -16.36
N LYS A 102 -3.11 11.74 -17.51
CA LYS A 102 -2.36 11.21 -18.68
C LYS A 102 -1.27 12.16 -19.14
N LYS A 103 -1.58 13.44 -19.29
CA LYS A 103 -0.58 14.48 -19.66
C LYS A 103 0.54 14.56 -18.63
N PHE A 104 0.21 14.50 -17.34
CA PHE A 104 1.20 14.51 -16.26
C PHE A 104 2.11 13.28 -16.34
N LEU A 105 1.55 12.08 -16.53
CA LEU A 105 2.33 10.85 -16.66
C LEU A 105 3.25 10.87 -17.88
N VAL A 106 2.76 11.29 -19.04
CA VAL A 106 3.58 11.39 -20.26
C VAL A 106 4.74 12.38 -20.05
N ARG A 107 4.52 13.46 -19.31
CA ARG A 107 5.59 14.41 -18.97
C ARG A 107 6.66 13.79 -18.08
N LEU A 108 6.25 13.01 -17.07
CA LEU A 108 7.17 12.39 -16.12
C LEU A 108 7.82 11.11 -16.66
N THR A 109 7.10 10.40 -17.49
CA THR A 109 7.50 9.10 -18.03
C THR A 109 7.12 9.03 -19.52
N PRO A 110 7.90 9.64 -20.41
CA PRO A 110 7.53 9.82 -21.82
C PRO A 110 7.22 8.55 -22.60
N LYS A 111 7.66 7.39 -22.12
CA LYS A 111 7.42 6.09 -22.74
C LYS A 111 6.08 5.46 -22.38
N ILE A 112 5.36 6.00 -21.37
CA ILE A 112 4.03 5.49 -21.03
C ILE A 112 3.03 5.90 -22.10
N SER A 113 2.36 4.93 -22.69
CA SER A 113 1.21 5.16 -23.56
C SER A 113 -0.06 4.54 -22.99
N PHE A 114 -1.20 5.03 -23.44
CA PHE A 114 -2.52 4.65 -22.93
C PHE A 114 -3.34 4.02 -24.05
N SER A 115 -4.09 2.97 -23.72
CA SER A 115 -5.08 2.40 -24.64
C SER A 115 -6.15 3.43 -24.98
N PRO A 116 -6.57 3.53 -26.25
CA PRO A 116 -7.64 4.43 -26.66
C PRO A 116 -9.04 4.00 -26.17
N GLU A 117 -9.22 2.75 -25.79
CA GLU A 117 -10.50 2.25 -25.30
C GLU A 117 -10.69 2.46 -23.79
N PRO A 118 -11.86 2.97 -23.34
CA PRO A 118 -12.20 3.04 -21.94
C PRO A 118 -12.44 1.60 -21.43
N LEU A 119 -11.54 1.07 -20.62
CA LEU A 119 -11.79 -0.14 -19.87
C LEU A 119 -12.89 0.13 -18.85
N SER A 120 -13.87 -0.78 -18.79
CA SER A 120 -15.11 -0.74 -18.02
C SER A 120 -15.06 -0.04 -16.67
N GLU A 121 -16.17 0.59 -16.26
CA GLU A 121 -16.41 1.42 -15.08
C GLU A 121 -15.98 0.85 -13.72
N TYR A 122 -15.54 -0.37 -13.62
CA TYR A 122 -15.14 -1.04 -12.36
C TYR A 122 -13.63 -1.09 -12.11
N SER A 123 -12.79 -0.77 -13.06
CA SER A 123 -11.37 -0.61 -12.85
C SER A 123 -11.01 0.86 -12.97
N MET A 124 -10.52 1.48 -11.91
CA MET A 124 -9.73 2.72 -11.98
C MET A 124 -8.40 2.39 -12.68
N SER A 125 -8.45 1.65 -13.76
CA SER A 125 -7.36 1.32 -14.62
C SER A 125 -7.10 2.55 -15.48
N LEU A 126 -5.92 3.09 -15.40
CA LEU A 126 -5.47 4.18 -16.25
C LEU A 126 -5.43 3.77 -17.73
N GLY A 127 -5.75 2.51 -18.06
CA GLY A 127 -5.60 1.97 -19.41
C GLY A 127 -4.14 2.01 -19.88
N ILE A 128 -3.18 1.83 -18.97
CA ILE A 128 -1.76 1.76 -19.34
C ILE A 128 -1.58 0.51 -20.20
N SER A 129 -1.18 0.70 -21.45
CA SER A 129 -1.01 -0.40 -22.37
C SER A 129 0.23 -1.24 -22.02
N PRO A 130 0.13 -2.58 -21.90
CA PRO A 130 1.26 -3.45 -21.59
C PRO A 130 2.40 -3.35 -22.61
N GLU A 131 2.10 -2.94 -23.83
CA GLU A 131 3.04 -2.90 -24.95
C GLU A 131 3.98 -1.69 -24.92
N ASN A 132 3.70 -0.70 -24.07
CA ASN A 132 4.28 0.62 -24.15
C ASN A 132 4.85 1.18 -22.84
N TYR A 133 5.15 0.34 -21.85
CA TYR A 133 5.87 0.75 -20.66
C TYR A 133 6.87 -0.33 -20.20
N THR A 134 7.92 0.08 -19.52
CA THR A 134 8.74 -0.85 -18.77
C THR A 134 8.20 -0.98 -17.35
N PRO A 135 8.13 -2.19 -16.79
CA PRO A 135 7.74 -2.40 -15.40
C PRO A 135 8.46 -1.48 -14.41
N GLU A 136 9.73 -1.22 -14.66
CA GLU A 136 10.60 -0.37 -13.85
C GLU A 136 10.12 1.07 -13.83
N GLU A 137 9.60 1.60 -14.94
CA GLU A 137 9.05 2.96 -15.00
C GLU A 137 7.81 3.11 -14.12
N ILE A 138 6.90 2.11 -14.14
CA ILE A 138 5.74 2.11 -13.27
C ILE A 138 6.14 1.97 -11.79
N LEU A 139 7.06 1.07 -11.49
CA LEU A 139 7.54 0.87 -10.12
C LEU A 139 8.29 2.09 -9.58
N ASN A 140 8.91 2.89 -10.46
CA ASN A 140 9.63 4.12 -10.08
C ASN A 140 8.74 5.37 -10.09
N LEU A 141 7.52 5.29 -10.59
CA LEU A 141 6.59 6.42 -10.67
C LEU A 141 6.42 7.19 -9.35
N PRO A 142 6.24 6.53 -8.18
CA PRO A 142 6.09 7.26 -6.92
C PRO A 142 7.32 8.09 -6.55
N GLU A 143 8.53 7.61 -6.81
CA GLU A 143 9.76 8.37 -6.56
C GLU A 143 9.86 9.62 -7.43
N VAL A 144 9.48 9.50 -8.71
CA VAL A 144 9.47 10.63 -9.64
C VAL A 144 8.46 11.69 -9.18
N ILE A 145 7.24 11.28 -8.79
CA ILE A 145 6.21 12.18 -8.28
C ILE A 145 6.64 12.81 -6.95
N ALA A 146 7.21 12.02 -6.05
CA ALA A 146 7.65 12.50 -4.74
C ALA A 146 8.72 13.59 -4.87
N LYS A 147 9.71 13.39 -5.73
CA LYS A 147 10.75 14.39 -6.05
C LYS A 147 10.18 15.65 -6.67
N GLU A 148 9.32 15.51 -7.69
CA GLU A 148 8.70 16.64 -8.37
C GLU A 148 7.88 17.52 -7.43
N LYS A 149 7.15 16.89 -6.48
CA LYS A 149 6.26 17.60 -5.55
C LYS A 149 6.92 17.96 -4.22
N GLY A 150 8.15 17.52 -3.95
CA GLY A 150 8.86 17.75 -2.69
C GLY A 150 8.16 17.07 -1.50
N ILE A 151 7.60 15.87 -1.70
CA ILE A 151 6.86 15.11 -0.68
C ILE A 151 7.50 13.75 -0.43
N HIS A 152 7.14 13.12 0.69
CA HIS A 152 7.41 11.71 0.98
C HIS A 152 6.14 10.88 0.76
N ILE A 153 6.24 9.75 0.06
CA ILE A 153 5.11 8.87 -0.21
C ILE A 153 5.30 7.56 0.56
N VAL A 154 4.32 7.21 1.40
CA VAL A 154 4.24 5.91 2.07
C VAL A 154 3.23 5.04 1.33
N ILE A 155 3.68 3.94 0.74
CA ILE A 155 2.82 3.03 -0.02
C ILE A 155 2.47 1.83 0.83
N CYS A 156 1.19 1.73 1.21
CA CYS A 156 0.62 0.68 2.04
C CYS A 156 -0.10 -0.34 1.14
N ILE A 157 0.42 -1.57 1.05
CA ILE A 157 -0.13 -2.62 0.19
C ILE A 157 -0.69 -3.75 1.05
N ASP A 158 -2.02 -3.91 1.02
CA ASP A 158 -2.73 -5.02 1.69
C ASP A 158 -2.68 -6.29 0.85
N GLU A 159 -2.71 -7.43 1.52
CA GLU A 159 -2.64 -8.78 0.97
C GLU A 159 -1.42 -9.01 0.07
N PHE A 160 -0.26 -8.42 0.47
CA PHE A 160 0.97 -8.42 -0.33
C PHE A 160 1.48 -9.82 -0.70
N GLN A 161 1.14 -10.86 0.07
CA GLN A 161 1.48 -12.23 -0.30
C GLN A 161 0.91 -12.67 -1.66
N GLN A 162 -0.07 -11.93 -2.21
CA GLN A 162 -0.61 -12.20 -3.54
C GLN A 162 0.47 -12.13 -4.63
N ILE A 163 1.48 -11.27 -4.46
CA ILE A 163 2.66 -11.23 -5.36
C ILE A 163 3.36 -12.60 -5.44
N GLY A 164 3.40 -13.34 -4.31
CA GLY A 164 3.99 -14.68 -4.27
C GLY A 164 3.18 -15.76 -4.99
N GLU A 165 1.91 -15.49 -5.27
CA GLU A 165 0.98 -16.43 -5.92
C GLU A 165 0.80 -16.12 -7.43
N MET A 166 1.39 -15.04 -7.95
CA MET A 166 1.33 -14.67 -9.37
C MET A 166 2.23 -15.55 -10.25
N PRO A 167 1.88 -15.74 -11.54
CA PRO A 167 2.82 -16.28 -12.51
C PRO A 167 4.12 -15.47 -12.51
N ASP A 168 5.26 -16.14 -12.66
CA ASP A 168 6.59 -15.53 -12.64
C ASP A 168 6.91 -14.69 -11.40
N SER A 169 6.27 -14.99 -10.27
CA SER A 169 6.39 -14.31 -8.98
C SER A 169 7.83 -13.90 -8.63
N LEU A 170 8.81 -14.78 -8.81
CA LEU A 170 10.19 -14.48 -8.48
C LEU A 170 10.78 -13.36 -9.35
N SER A 171 10.43 -13.32 -10.63
CA SER A 171 10.87 -12.27 -11.56
C SER A 171 10.25 -10.91 -11.18
N ILE A 172 8.95 -10.91 -10.86
CA ILE A 172 8.22 -9.74 -10.38
C ILE A 172 8.86 -9.18 -9.11
N GLN A 173 9.13 -10.04 -8.13
CA GLN A 173 9.77 -9.64 -6.87
C GLN A 173 11.17 -9.07 -7.07
N LYS A 174 11.97 -9.65 -7.96
CA LYS A 174 13.31 -9.12 -8.30
C LYS A 174 13.23 -7.73 -8.92
N ARG A 175 12.29 -7.49 -9.83
CA ARG A 175 12.05 -6.16 -10.43
C ARG A 175 11.62 -5.15 -9.37
N MET A 176 10.62 -5.47 -8.56
CA MET A 176 10.17 -4.62 -7.45
C MET A 176 11.33 -4.26 -6.53
N ARG A 177 12.05 -5.26 -6.03
CA ARG A 177 13.18 -5.06 -5.13
C ARG A 177 14.27 -4.21 -5.77
N GLY A 178 14.58 -4.47 -7.05
CA GLY A 178 15.60 -3.76 -7.81
C GLY A 178 15.31 -2.26 -7.92
N VAL A 179 14.03 -1.88 -8.09
CA VAL A 179 13.62 -0.48 -8.15
C VAL A 179 13.47 0.12 -6.75
N TRP A 180 12.69 -0.50 -5.88
CA TRP A 180 12.28 0.08 -4.60
C TRP A 180 13.44 0.33 -3.63
N GLN A 181 14.48 -0.49 -3.65
CA GLN A 181 15.66 -0.32 -2.78
C GLN A 181 16.46 0.97 -3.06
N HIS A 182 16.26 1.60 -4.21
CA HIS A 182 16.96 2.82 -4.62
C HIS A 182 16.11 4.10 -4.42
N GLN A 183 14.86 3.95 -4.00
CA GLN A 183 13.98 5.07 -3.73
C GLN A 183 14.33 5.73 -2.39
N THR A 184 14.35 7.05 -2.35
CA THR A 184 14.73 7.84 -1.18
C THR A 184 13.60 8.72 -0.67
N HIS A 185 12.56 8.92 -1.47
CA HIS A 185 11.36 9.70 -1.13
C HIS A 185 10.11 8.82 -0.99
N VAL A 186 10.30 7.50 -1.06
CA VAL A 186 9.21 6.52 -0.95
C VAL A 186 9.56 5.47 0.09
N SER A 187 8.60 5.11 0.91
CA SER A 187 8.68 3.96 1.82
C SER A 187 7.46 3.07 1.68
N TYR A 188 7.56 1.84 2.16
CA TYR A 188 6.57 0.81 1.95
C TYR A 188 6.09 0.21 3.27
N CYS A 189 4.77 0.07 3.41
CA CYS A 189 4.14 -0.74 4.44
C CYS A 189 3.46 -1.93 3.75
N LEU A 190 4.11 -3.10 3.79
CA LEU A 190 3.65 -4.31 3.13
C LEU A 190 3.00 -5.23 4.15
N TYR A 191 1.72 -5.54 3.98
CA TYR A 191 1.02 -6.36 4.96
C TYR A 191 0.12 -7.41 4.33
N GLY A 192 -0.14 -8.47 5.09
CA GLY A 192 -0.92 -9.59 4.60
C GLY A 192 -1.37 -10.53 5.69
N SER A 193 -2.31 -11.39 5.33
CA SER A 193 -3.01 -12.28 6.28
C SER A 193 -2.49 -13.71 6.28
N LYS A 194 -1.81 -14.16 5.22
CA LYS A 194 -1.25 -15.52 5.13
C LYS A 194 0.17 -15.54 5.72
N LYS A 195 0.26 -15.72 7.05
CA LYS A 195 1.53 -15.64 7.81
C LYS A 195 2.67 -16.41 7.16
N HIS A 196 2.45 -17.67 6.75
CA HIS A 196 3.49 -18.52 6.17
C HIS A 196 4.03 -17.96 4.84
N LEU A 197 3.18 -17.38 3.99
CA LEU A 197 3.60 -16.75 2.73
C LEU A 197 4.38 -15.46 2.99
N MET A 198 3.89 -14.61 3.90
CA MET A 198 4.59 -13.38 4.29
C MET A 198 5.96 -13.71 4.90
N THR A 199 6.03 -14.70 5.80
CA THR A 199 7.30 -15.16 6.37
C THR A 199 8.26 -15.66 5.27
N ASN A 200 7.77 -16.43 4.29
CA ASN A 200 8.60 -16.87 3.19
C ASN A 200 9.13 -15.69 2.36
N LEU A 201 8.30 -14.70 2.03
CA LEU A 201 8.72 -13.54 1.22
C LEU A 201 9.80 -12.70 1.91
N PHE A 202 9.68 -12.47 3.24
CA PHE A 202 10.49 -11.46 3.94
C PHE A 202 11.58 -12.02 4.86
N GLN A 203 11.48 -13.27 5.28
CA GLN A 203 12.44 -13.90 6.21
C GLN A 203 13.27 -15.01 5.57
N ASN A 204 12.88 -15.49 4.39
CA ASN A 204 13.68 -16.49 3.66
C ASN A 204 14.81 -15.79 2.90
N LYS A 205 16.07 -16.15 3.24
CA LYS A 205 17.30 -15.58 2.63
C LYS A 205 17.40 -15.72 1.11
N ARG A 206 16.64 -16.65 0.52
CA ARG A 206 16.63 -16.89 -0.93
C ARG A 206 15.65 -15.97 -1.68
N MET A 207 14.80 -15.25 -0.98
CA MET A 207 13.77 -14.41 -1.58
C MET A 207 14.25 -12.98 -1.77
N PRO A 208 13.83 -12.28 -2.84
CA PRO A 208 14.26 -10.91 -3.14
C PRO A 208 13.93 -9.91 -2.04
N PHE A 209 12.82 -10.10 -1.32
CA PHE A 209 12.39 -9.21 -0.24
C PHE A 209 13.01 -9.53 1.13
N TYR A 210 13.98 -10.46 1.19
CA TYR A 210 14.66 -10.72 2.45
C TYR A 210 15.22 -9.43 3.05
N GLN A 211 14.87 -9.16 4.32
CA GLN A 211 15.26 -7.94 5.05
C GLN A 211 14.93 -6.63 4.31
N PHE A 212 13.79 -6.55 3.63
CA PHE A 212 13.37 -5.32 2.96
C PHE A 212 12.92 -4.23 3.92
N GLY A 213 12.37 -4.57 5.07
CA GLY A 213 11.88 -3.64 6.08
C GLY A 213 11.80 -4.28 7.44
N GLU A 214 11.42 -3.48 8.42
CA GLU A 214 11.22 -3.93 9.80
C GLU A 214 9.94 -4.78 9.89
N THR A 215 10.07 -6.00 10.44
CA THR A 215 8.93 -6.92 10.56
C THR A 215 8.25 -6.73 11.91
N ASN A 216 6.97 -6.39 11.89
CA ASN A 216 6.10 -6.24 13.04
C ASN A 216 4.99 -7.29 12.99
N GLU A 217 4.88 -8.10 14.04
CA GLU A 217 3.77 -9.05 14.19
C GLU A 217 2.68 -8.45 15.06
N LEU A 218 1.44 -8.42 14.56
CA LEU A 218 0.28 -8.04 15.37
C LEU A 218 -0.32 -9.27 16.03
N SER A 219 -0.30 -9.31 17.35
CA SER A 219 -1.00 -10.30 18.15
C SER A 219 -2.49 -9.96 18.33
N ALA A 220 -3.27 -10.85 18.92
CA ALA A 220 -4.63 -10.54 19.36
C ALA A 220 -4.62 -9.43 20.42
N ILE A 221 -5.65 -8.59 20.41
CA ILE A 221 -5.90 -7.63 21.48
C ILE A 221 -6.17 -8.41 22.77
N SER A 222 -5.56 -8.00 23.87
CA SER A 222 -5.68 -8.70 25.15
C SER A 222 -7.09 -8.56 25.72
N THR A 223 -7.48 -9.53 26.56
CA THR A 223 -8.77 -9.44 27.28
C THR A 223 -8.83 -8.19 28.16
N GLN A 224 -7.71 -7.76 28.73
CA GLN A 224 -7.63 -6.57 29.58
C GLN A 224 -7.95 -5.29 28.79
N ASP A 225 -7.58 -5.23 27.51
CA ASP A 225 -7.85 -4.10 26.63
C ASP A 225 -9.28 -4.12 26.07
N TRP A 226 -9.89 -5.32 25.97
CA TRP A 226 -11.28 -5.47 25.56
C TRP A 226 -12.30 -5.11 26.65
N VAL A 227 -12.00 -5.40 27.91
CA VAL A 227 -12.94 -5.21 29.03
C VAL A 227 -13.43 -3.75 29.13
N PRO A 228 -12.57 -2.71 29.13
CA PRO A 228 -13.04 -1.32 29.21
C PRO A 228 -13.95 -0.92 28.04
N LEU A 229 -13.63 -1.40 26.83
CA LEU A 229 -14.49 -1.12 25.66
C LEU A 229 -15.86 -1.77 25.79
N ILE A 230 -15.92 -3.02 26.24
CA ILE A 230 -17.20 -3.73 26.45
C ILE A 230 -18.04 -3.06 27.53
N GLN A 231 -17.43 -2.58 28.62
CA GLN A 231 -18.11 -1.89 29.70
C GLN A 231 -18.61 -0.49 29.33
N SER A 232 -17.99 0.16 28.33
CA SER A 232 -18.36 1.50 27.88
C SER A 232 -19.52 1.51 26.86
N ARG A 233 -19.97 0.33 26.41
CA ARG A 233 -21.00 0.13 25.38
C ARG A 233 -22.28 -0.50 25.94
#